data_30612a5dcb420df1f1ff50be585227cc
#
_entry.id   30612a5dcb420df1f1ff50be585227cc
#
_cell.length_a   1.000
_cell.length_b   1.000
_cell.length_c   1.000
_cell.angle_alpha   90.00
_cell.angle_beta   90.00
_cell.angle_gamma   90.00
#
_symmetry.space_group_name_H-M   'P 1'
#
loop_
_entity.id
_entity.type
_entity.pdbx_description
1 polymer ?
#
loop_
_entity_poly.entity_id
_entity_poly.type
_entity_poly.pdbx_seq_one_letter_code
_entity_poly.pdbx_strand_id
1 'polypeptide(L)'
;SDLTRPGAERVSIDEELAHVIPVIEALSAELLANGRSDVQISIDTMNSATALAALAAGAKIINDVSGGLADEKMFQVAAATGATLVISHWRGFSTQMDQLNQYQDVAREVALELGKRVDAAIAAGVTKSKIVIDPGLGFAKDMDQNWKLVARLDELEKLGYPILVGASRKRFIAGVLDADLDGTGLADGTISNSRRDLATAVLTALLMQRK
;
A
#
# COMPACT_ATOMS: atom_id res chain seq x y z
N SER A 1 0.34 6.00 8.35
CA SER A 1 1.67 6.61 8.35
C SER A 1 1.65 7.92 7.59
N ASP A 2 2.32 8.94 8.09
CA ASP A 2 2.38 10.27 7.45
C ASP A 2 3.24 10.24 6.17
N LEU A 3 4.03 9.20 5.96
CA LEU A 3 4.93 9.03 4.81
C LEU A 3 4.21 8.97 3.45
N THR A 4 2.91 8.70 3.43
CA THR A 4 2.11 8.57 2.21
C THR A 4 1.32 9.83 1.84
N ARG A 5 1.37 10.87 2.67
CA ARG A 5 0.72 12.16 2.39
C ARG A 5 1.64 13.05 1.54
N PRO A 6 1.10 13.80 0.56
CA PRO A 6 1.89 14.76 -0.18
C PRO A 6 2.59 15.76 0.75
N GLY A 7 3.91 15.92 0.58
CA GLY A 7 4.72 16.84 1.38
C GLY A 7 5.11 16.34 2.77
N ALA A 8 4.84 15.08 3.12
CA ALA A 8 5.26 14.51 4.40
C ALA A 8 6.79 14.37 4.47
N GLU A 9 7.37 14.81 5.58
CA GLU A 9 8.78 14.57 5.89
C GLU A 9 8.98 13.17 6.46
N ARG A 10 10.16 12.60 6.23
CA ARG A 10 10.50 11.29 6.80
C ARG A 10 10.73 11.44 8.30
N VAL A 11 10.05 10.60 9.07
CA VAL A 11 10.31 10.39 10.48
C VAL A 11 11.65 9.64 10.64
N SER A 12 12.43 9.94 11.66
CA SER A 12 13.65 9.17 11.96
C SER A 12 13.31 7.73 12.33
N ILE A 13 14.26 6.81 12.10
CA ILE A 13 14.06 5.39 12.45
C ILE A 13 13.80 5.24 13.97
N ASP A 14 14.52 5.97 14.79
CA ASP A 14 14.37 5.90 16.25
C ASP A 14 12.98 6.37 16.70
N GLU A 15 12.46 7.43 16.10
CA GLU A 15 11.12 7.92 16.38
C GLU A 15 10.04 6.95 15.86
N GLU A 16 10.21 6.39 14.67
CA GLU A 16 9.32 5.37 14.13
C GLU A 16 9.26 4.15 15.07
N LEU A 17 10.41 3.63 15.50
CA LEU A 17 10.52 2.53 16.45
C LEU A 17 9.82 2.84 17.78
N ALA A 18 10.07 4.03 18.33
CA ALA A 18 9.48 4.45 19.60
C ALA A 18 7.95 4.51 19.56
N HIS A 19 7.38 4.83 18.40
CA HIS A 19 5.93 4.89 18.23
C HIS A 19 5.29 3.52 17.92
N VAL A 20 5.91 2.72 17.05
CA VAL A 20 5.22 1.52 16.53
C VAL A 20 5.45 0.29 17.40
N ILE A 21 6.63 0.11 18.01
CA ILE A 21 6.95 -1.12 18.72
C ILE A 21 6.06 -1.33 19.94
N PRO A 22 5.87 -0.35 20.86
CA PRO A 22 4.98 -0.54 22.01
C PRO A 22 3.54 -0.88 21.63
N VAL A 23 3.06 -0.32 20.50
CA VAL A 23 1.71 -0.59 20.01
C VAL A 23 1.60 -2.03 19.51
N ILE A 24 2.59 -2.52 18.74
CA ILE A 24 2.59 -3.87 18.22
C ILE A 24 2.69 -4.90 19.35
N GLU A 25 3.55 -4.66 20.33
CA GLU A 25 3.67 -5.52 21.51
C GLU A 25 2.35 -5.62 22.28
N ALA A 26 1.70 -4.48 22.57
CA ALA A 26 0.42 -4.45 23.26
C ALA A 26 -0.69 -5.20 22.48
N LEU A 27 -0.79 -4.94 21.17
CA LEU A 27 -1.75 -5.62 20.29
C LEU A 27 -1.47 -7.13 20.21
N SER A 28 -0.21 -7.52 20.09
CA SER A 28 0.20 -8.93 20.03
C SER A 28 -0.16 -9.67 21.30
N ALA A 29 0.08 -9.06 22.48
CA ALA A 29 -0.28 -9.61 23.77
C ALA A 29 -1.80 -9.76 23.93
N GLU A 30 -2.57 -8.75 23.54
CA GLU A 30 -4.02 -8.74 23.58
C GLU A 30 -4.64 -9.82 22.67
N LEU A 31 -4.14 -9.93 21.44
CA LEU A 31 -4.59 -10.97 20.50
C LEU A 31 -4.31 -12.38 21.05
N LEU A 32 -3.14 -12.59 21.64
CA LEU A 32 -2.79 -13.85 22.27
C LEU A 32 -3.71 -14.18 23.47
N ALA A 33 -3.94 -13.21 24.36
CA ALA A 33 -4.78 -13.36 25.54
C ALA A 33 -6.23 -13.73 25.18
N ASN A 34 -6.73 -13.21 24.03
CA ASN A 34 -8.09 -13.47 23.54
C ASN A 34 -8.18 -14.64 22.55
N GLY A 35 -7.10 -15.40 22.32
CA GLY A 35 -7.09 -16.54 21.41
C GLY A 35 -7.29 -16.17 19.93
N ARG A 36 -7.00 -14.89 19.55
CA ARG A 36 -7.23 -14.35 18.20
C ARG A 36 -6.01 -14.59 17.30
N SER A 37 -5.65 -15.85 17.10
CA SER A 37 -4.57 -16.24 16.17
C SER A 37 -4.92 -16.02 14.69
N ASP A 38 -6.20 -15.79 14.40
CA ASP A 38 -6.74 -15.48 13.08
C ASP A 38 -6.43 -14.03 12.61
N VAL A 39 -6.08 -13.14 13.54
CA VAL A 39 -5.75 -11.75 13.27
C VAL A 39 -4.24 -11.57 13.13
N GLN A 40 -3.82 -10.94 12.03
CA GLN A 40 -2.41 -10.65 11.76
C GLN A 40 -2.16 -9.15 11.83
N ILE A 41 -1.03 -8.78 12.42
CA ILE A 41 -0.57 -7.39 12.49
C ILE A 41 0.33 -7.13 11.28
N SER A 42 0.04 -6.04 10.55
CA SER A 42 0.86 -5.53 9.45
C SER A 42 1.58 -4.26 9.88
N ILE A 43 2.88 -4.18 9.59
CA ILE A 43 3.67 -2.96 9.73
C ILE A 43 3.79 -2.26 8.37
N ASP A 44 3.38 -1.00 8.31
CA ASP A 44 3.57 -0.11 7.16
C ASP A 44 4.85 0.70 7.37
N THR A 45 5.91 0.30 6.70
CA THR A 45 7.22 0.96 6.80
C THR A 45 8.06 0.73 5.54
N MET A 46 8.92 1.71 5.23
CA MET A 46 9.96 1.61 4.22
C MET A 46 11.35 1.36 4.82
N ASN A 47 11.45 1.20 6.15
CA ASN A 47 12.73 0.99 6.86
C ASN A 47 12.86 -0.48 7.29
N SER A 48 13.88 -1.16 6.79
CA SER A 48 14.12 -2.57 7.12
C SER A 48 14.39 -2.82 8.61
N ALA A 49 15.02 -1.87 9.31
CA ALA A 49 15.24 -1.95 10.74
C ALA A 49 13.92 -1.91 11.53
N THR A 50 13.00 -1.02 11.16
CA THR A 50 11.66 -0.95 11.75
C THR A 50 10.86 -2.21 11.45
N ALA A 51 10.92 -2.71 10.21
CA ALA A 51 10.26 -3.95 9.82
C ALA A 51 10.75 -5.13 10.68
N LEU A 52 12.06 -5.29 10.84
CA LEU A 52 12.66 -6.36 11.64
C LEU A 52 12.20 -6.30 13.11
N ALA A 53 12.25 -5.12 13.72
CA ALA A 53 11.82 -4.90 15.10
C ALA A 53 10.32 -5.18 15.28
N ALA A 54 9.49 -4.71 14.34
CA ALA A 54 8.04 -4.96 14.36
C ALA A 54 7.69 -6.44 14.25
N LEU A 55 8.40 -7.19 13.41
CA LEU A 55 8.24 -8.65 13.30
C LEU A 55 8.63 -9.36 14.61
N ALA A 56 9.71 -8.93 15.26
CA ALA A 56 10.10 -9.45 16.56
C ALA A 56 9.06 -9.15 17.64
N ALA A 57 8.38 -8.00 17.58
CA ALA A 57 7.29 -7.59 18.47
C ALA A 57 5.96 -8.30 18.19
N GLY A 58 5.83 -9.05 17.08
CA GLY A 58 4.65 -9.88 16.78
C GLY A 58 3.94 -9.58 15.48
N ALA A 59 4.36 -8.58 14.69
CA ALA A 59 3.85 -8.38 13.34
C ALA A 59 4.14 -9.61 12.44
N LYS A 60 3.33 -9.82 11.41
CA LYS A 60 3.45 -10.94 10.47
C LYS A 60 3.57 -10.50 9.01
N ILE A 61 3.22 -9.27 8.74
CA ILE A 61 3.16 -8.71 7.40
C ILE A 61 3.99 -7.43 7.37
N ILE A 62 4.84 -7.31 6.36
CA ILE A 62 5.51 -6.07 6.00
C ILE A 62 4.73 -5.45 4.85
N ASN A 63 4.23 -4.22 5.02
CA ASN A 63 3.66 -3.42 3.94
C ASN A 63 4.68 -2.35 3.54
N ASP A 64 5.45 -2.64 2.47
CA ASP A 64 6.46 -1.72 1.97
C ASP A 64 5.94 -0.98 0.74
N VAL A 65 5.51 0.27 0.96
CA VAL A 65 4.99 1.14 -0.11
C VAL A 65 6.05 1.50 -1.17
N SER A 66 7.33 1.32 -0.87
CA SER A 66 8.42 1.56 -1.82
C SER A 66 8.76 0.35 -2.69
N GLY A 67 8.24 -0.84 -2.36
CA GLY A 67 8.59 -2.07 -3.04
C GLY A 67 10.09 -2.41 -2.96
N GLY A 68 10.73 -2.11 -1.83
CA GLY A 68 12.16 -2.34 -1.58
C GLY A 68 13.09 -1.33 -2.25
N LEU A 69 12.56 -0.21 -2.76
CA LEU A 69 13.39 0.81 -3.41
C LEU A 69 13.94 1.85 -2.43
N ALA A 70 13.28 2.04 -1.29
CA ALA A 70 13.74 2.99 -0.26
C ALA A 70 14.81 2.40 0.66
N ASP A 71 14.81 1.07 0.87
CA ASP A 71 15.79 0.35 1.67
C ASP A 71 16.10 -1.01 1.05
N GLU A 72 17.31 -1.17 0.53
CA GLU A 72 17.78 -2.38 -0.17
C GLU A 72 17.78 -3.63 0.72
N LYS A 73 17.78 -3.48 2.05
CA LYS A 73 17.77 -4.59 3.01
C LYS A 73 16.36 -5.15 3.26
N MET A 74 15.29 -4.47 2.81
CA MET A 74 13.92 -4.86 3.10
C MET A 74 13.62 -6.30 2.66
N PHE A 75 14.02 -6.67 1.46
CA PHE A 75 13.77 -8.01 0.95
C PHE A 75 14.57 -9.08 1.69
N GLN A 76 15.79 -8.76 2.15
CA GLN A 76 16.58 -9.65 2.99
C GLN A 76 15.92 -9.91 4.34
N VAL A 77 15.34 -8.86 4.97
CA VAL A 77 14.57 -8.99 6.22
C VAL A 77 13.34 -9.87 6.00
N ALA A 78 12.57 -9.64 4.93
CA ALA A 78 11.40 -10.46 4.61
C ALA A 78 11.78 -11.93 4.37
N ALA A 79 12.86 -12.19 3.65
CA ALA A 79 13.38 -13.54 3.38
C ALA A 79 13.83 -14.25 4.66
N ALA A 80 14.62 -13.59 5.50
CA ALA A 80 15.18 -14.17 6.72
C ALA A 80 14.10 -14.47 7.78
N THR A 81 13.03 -13.66 7.83
CA THR A 81 11.96 -13.82 8.83
C THR A 81 10.78 -14.67 8.33
N GLY A 82 10.67 -14.90 7.03
CA GLY A 82 9.52 -15.57 6.42
C GLY A 82 8.22 -14.79 6.51
N ALA A 83 8.29 -13.48 6.75
CA ALA A 83 7.12 -12.60 6.80
C ALA A 83 6.42 -12.52 5.45
N THR A 84 5.11 -12.26 5.48
CA THR A 84 4.40 -11.87 4.25
C THR A 84 4.84 -10.46 3.86
N LEU A 85 5.20 -10.27 2.58
CA LEU A 85 5.66 -9.00 2.04
C LEU A 85 4.67 -8.46 1.03
N VAL A 86 4.13 -7.29 1.30
CA VAL A 86 3.35 -6.50 0.33
C VAL A 86 4.32 -5.59 -0.41
N ILE A 87 4.40 -5.76 -1.72
CA ILE A 87 5.27 -4.99 -2.63
C ILE A 87 4.39 -4.01 -3.37
N SER A 88 4.47 -2.72 -3.02
CA SER A 88 3.69 -1.69 -3.70
C SER A 88 4.45 -1.09 -4.88
N HIS A 89 3.70 -0.70 -5.90
CA HIS A 89 4.24 0.08 -7.01
C HIS A 89 4.53 1.52 -6.58
N TRP A 90 5.79 1.90 -6.70
CA TRP A 90 6.28 3.20 -6.28
C TRP A 90 7.33 3.73 -7.27
N ARG A 91 7.28 5.02 -7.59
CA ARG A 91 8.25 5.70 -8.48
C ARG A 91 9.04 6.80 -7.78
N GLY A 92 8.78 7.07 -6.49
CA GLY A 92 9.52 8.10 -5.76
C GLY A 92 8.76 8.63 -4.56
N PHE A 93 9.46 9.42 -3.75
CA PHE A 93 8.91 10.04 -2.55
C PHE A 93 7.78 11.04 -2.87
N SER A 94 6.92 11.29 -1.89
CA SER A 94 5.75 12.17 -2.00
C SER A 94 6.04 13.57 -2.56
N THR A 95 7.24 14.07 -2.33
CA THR A 95 7.71 15.36 -2.84
C THR A 95 7.98 15.40 -4.36
N GLN A 96 8.11 14.25 -5.00
CA GLN A 96 8.45 14.10 -6.43
C GLN A 96 7.36 13.36 -7.23
N MET A 97 6.34 12.84 -6.57
CA MET A 97 5.33 11.96 -7.20
C MET A 97 4.63 12.58 -8.42
N ASP A 98 4.32 13.88 -8.35
CA ASP A 98 3.59 14.56 -9.43
C ASP A 98 4.44 14.75 -10.70
N GLN A 99 5.77 14.63 -10.60
CA GLN A 99 6.70 14.69 -11.74
C GLN A 99 6.93 13.30 -12.37
N LEU A 100 6.58 12.23 -11.66
CA LEU A 100 6.86 10.85 -12.04
C LEU A 100 5.63 10.11 -12.58
N ASN A 101 4.53 10.83 -12.82
CA ASN A 101 3.26 10.27 -13.31
C ASN A 101 3.20 10.13 -14.85
N GLN A 102 4.34 9.99 -15.51
CA GLN A 102 4.39 9.85 -16.97
C GLN A 102 4.26 8.37 -17.35
N TYR A 103 3.12 8.00 -17.94
CA TYR A 103 2.81 6.67 -18.45
C TYR A 103 2.27 6.75 -19.88
N GLN A 104 2.66 5.81 -20.73
CA GLN A 104 2.01 5.53 -22.01
C GLN A 104 0.83 4.58 -21.81
N ASP A 105 1.05 3.51 -21.04
CA ASP A 105 0.04 2.53 -20.61
C ASP A 105 0.25 2.20 -19.14
N VAL A 106 -0.47 2.91 -18.25
CA VAL A 106 -0.28 2.82 -16.81
C VAL A 106 -0.42 1.39 -16.28
N ALA A 107 -1.37 0.60 -16.77
CA ALA A 107 -1.61 -0.74 -16.25
C ALA A 107 -0.47 -1.71 -16.62
N ARG A 108 0.00 -1.66 -17.85
CA ARG A 108 1.12 -2.50 -18.31
C ARG A 108 2.44 -2.08 -17.69
N GLU A 109 2.70 -0.79 -17.58
CA GLU A 109 3.94 -0.28 -16.98
C GLU A 109 4.00 -0.61 -15.49
N VAL A 110 2.90 -0.43 -14.75
CA VAL A 110 2.80 -0.83 -13.33
C VAL A 110 3.02 -2.33 -13.19
N ALA A 111 2.39 -3.17 -14.02
CA ALA A 111 2.60 -4.61 -13.98
C ALA A 111 4.06 -4.98 -14.27
N LEU A 112 4.70 -4.36 -15.27
CA LEU A 112 6.10 -4.59 -15.60
C LEU A 112 7.04 -4.18 -14.46
N GLU A 113 6.81 -3.01 -13.85
CA GLU A 113 7.64 -2.50 -12.75
C GLU A 113 7.46 -3.34 -11.49
N LEU A 114 6.24 -3.75 -11.14
CA LEU A 114 5.98 -4.68 -10.05
C LEU A 114 6.62 -6.05 -10.31
N GLY A 115 6.54 -6.57 -11.53
CA GLY A 115 7.20 -7.82 -11.90
C GLY A 115 8.70 -7.79 -11.59
N LYS A 116 9.40 -6.71 -11.97
CA LYS A 116 10.81 -6.53 -11.63
C LYS A 116 11.08 -6.51 -10.12
N ARG A 117 10.17 -5.90 -9.34
CA ARG A 117 10.32 -5.88 -7.87
C ARG A 117 10.09 -7.25 -7.26
N VAL A 118 9.12 -7.99 -7.77
CA VAL A 118 8.86 -9.38 -7.38
C VAL A 118 10.06 -10.27 -7.69
N ASP A 119 10.63 -10.15 -8.89
CA ASP A 119 11.84 -10.92 -9.27
C ASP A 119 13.01 -10.61 -8.33
N ALA A 120 13.20 -9.33 -7.98
CA ALA A 120 14.23 -8.93 -7.02
C ALA A 120 13.98 -9.49 -5.61
N ALA A 121 12.72 -9.53 -5.15
CA ALA A 121 12.37 -10.12 -3.87
C ALA A 121 12.61 -11.63 -3.84
N ILE A 122 12.28 -12.35 -4.91
CA ILE A 122 12.56 -13.78 -5.05
C ILE A 122 14.07 -14.03 -5.08
N ALA A 123 14.82 -13.23 -5.83
CA ALA A 123 16.28 -13.32 -5.88
C ALA A 123 16.94 -13.09 -4.50
N ALA A 124 16.32 -12.25 -3.65
CA ALA A 124 16.75 -12.06 -2.27
C ALA A 124 16.32 -13.20 -1.32
N GLY A 125 15.57 -14.20 -1.79
CA GLY A 125 15.13 -15.36 -1.03
C GLY A 125 13.72 -15.30 -0.46
N VAL A 126 12.91 -14.29 -0.81
CA VAL A 126 11.51 -14.22 -0.38
C VAL A 126 10.72 -15.34 -1.04
N THR A 127 10.00 -16.13 -0.24
CA THR A 127 9.18 -17.23 -0.74
C THR A 127 8.00 -16.70 -1.55
N LYS A 128 7.77 -17.25 -2.75
CA LYS A 128 6.72 -16.81 -3.68
C LYS A 128 5.34 -16.70 -3.02
N SER A 129 4.96 -17.68 -2.18
CA SER A 129 3.66 -17.69 -1.48
C SER A 129 3.54 -16.64 -0.36
N LYS A 130 4.60 -15.90 -0.08
CA LYS A 130 4.66 -14.82 0.91
C LYS A 130 4.62 -13.44 0.27
N ILE A 131 4.49 -13.36 -1.04
CA ILE A 131 4.44 -12.10 -1.77
C ILE A 131 2.99 -11.75 -2.08
N VAL A 132 2.62 -10.50 -1.80
CA VAL A 132 1.39 -9.82 -2.21
C VAL A 132 1.82 -8.57 -2.98
N ILE A 133 1.13 -8.21 -4.05
CA ILE A 133 1.43 -7.00 -4.81
C ILE A 133 0.36 -5.93 -4.63
N ASP A 134 0.76 -4.66 -4.64
CA ASP A 134 -0.16 -3.51 -4.55
C ASP A 134 0.07 -2.58 -5.77
N PRO A 135 -0.97 -2.23 -6.53
CA PRO A 135 -0.87 -1.33 -7.68
C PRO A 135 -0.40 0.08 -7.32
N GLY A 136 -0.32 0.45 -6.05
CA GLY A 136 0.09 1.77 -5.61
C GLY A 136 -0.86 2.87 -6.06
N LEU A 137 -2.18 2.67 -5.90
CA LEU A 137 -3.16 3.69 -6.24
C LEU A 137 -2.87 4.99 -5.48
N GLY A 138 -2.93 6.12 -6.19
CA GLY A 138 -2.64 7.44 -5.62
C GLY A 138 -1.16 7.77 -5.46
N PHE A 139 -0.23 6.87 -5.85
CA PHE A 139 1.21 7.14 -5.86
C PHE A 139 1.70 7.33 -7.29
N ALA A 140 2.31 8.49 -7.58
CA ALA A 140 2.82 8.84 -8.90
C ALA A 140 1.83 8.53 -10.04
N LYS A 141 0.55 8.81 -9.83
CA LYS A 141 -0.54 8.60 -10.79
C LYS A 141 -1.58 9.71 -10.62
N ASP A 142 -2.00 10.30 -11.72
CA ASP A 142 -3.13 11.23 -11.74
C ASP A 142 -4.48 10.48 -11.58
N MET A 143 -5.57 11.22 -11.58
CA MET A 143 -6.91 10.68 -11.39
C MET A 143 -7.29 9.68 -12.49
N ASP A 144 -7.08 10.04 -13.75
CA ASP A 144 -7.42 9.23 -14.91
C ASP A 144 -6.58 7.94 -14.96
N GLN A 145 -5.29 8.04 -14.67
CA GLN A 145 -4.38 6.91 -14.58
C GLN A 145 -4.77 5.91 -13.47
N ASN A 146 -5.22 6.41 -12.31
CA ASN A 146 -5.72 5.54 -11.25
C ASN A 146 -6.96 4.76 -11.69
N TRP A 147 -7.92 5.40 -12.37
CA TRP A 147 -9.11 4.73 -12.87
C TRP A 147 -8.80 3.75 -14.00
N LYS A 148 -7.90 4.09 -14.93
CA LYS A 148 -7.41 3.16 -15.95
C LYS A 148 -6.73 1.94 -15.35
N LEU A 149 -5.94 2.12 -14.30
CA LEU A 149 -5.28 1.02 -13.60
C LEU A 149 -6.29 0.12 -12.89
N VAL A 150 -7.27 0.70 -12.17
CA VAL A 150 -8.36 -0.07 -11.54
C VAL A 150 -9.18 -0.86 -12.56
N ALA A 151 -9.49 -0.26 -13.70
CA ALA A 151 -10.24 -0.94 -14.78
C ALA A 151 -9.48 -2.13 -15.38
N ARG A 152 -8.14 -2.11 -15.33
CA ARG A 152 -7.25 -3.09 -15.97
C ARG A 152 -6.35 -3.81 -14.96
N LEU A 153 -6.86 -4.15 -13.78
CA LEU A 153 -6.14 -4.97 -12.81
C LEU A 153 -5.79 -6.37 -13.34
N ASP A 154 -6.46 -6.83 -14.39
CA ASP A 154 -6.12 -8.07 -15.11
C ASP A 154 -4.65 -8.09 -15.60
N GLU A 155 -4.04 -6.94 -15.89
CA GLU A 155 -2.62 -6.89 -16.23
C GLU A 155 -1.73 -7.29 -15.03
N LEU A 156 -2.15 -6.95 -13.82
CA LEU A 156 -1.45 -7.35 -12.59
C LEU A 156 -1.77 -8.81 -12.21
N GLU A 157 -3.00 -9.27 -12.45
CA GLU A 157 -3.41 -10.66 -12.20
C GLU A 157 -2.55 -11.66 -12.98
N LYS A 158 -2.05 -11.28 -14.16
CA LYS A 158 -1.12 -12.09 -14.99
C LYS A 158 0.21 -12.38 -14.29
N LEU A 159 0.59 -11.60 -13.28
CA LEU A 159 1.79 -11.86 -12.48
C LEU A 159 1.62 -13.07 -11.55
N GLY A 160 0.37 -13.49 -11.27
CA GLY A 160 0.05 -14.68 -10.47
C GLY A 160 0.28 -14.53 -8.97
N TYR A 161 0.11 -13.31 -8.45
CA TYR A 161 0.20 -12.99 -7.01
C TYR A 161 -1.11 -12.40 -6.50
N PRO A 162 -1.46 -12.59 -5.21
CA PRO A 162 -2.56 -11.86 -4.60
C PRO A 162 -2.36 -10.35 -4.73
N ILE A 163 -3.44 -9.62 -4.98
CA ILE A 163 -3.42 -8.17 -5.14
C ILE A 163 -4.09 -7.53 -3.93
N LEU A 164 -3.36 -6.63 -3.25
CA LEU A 164 -3.91 -5.73 -2.24
C LEU A 164 -4.27 -4.41 -2.91
N VAL A 165 -5.50 -3.95 -2.72
CA VAL A 165 -5.97 -2.68 -3.30
C VAL A 165 -6.28 -1.68 -2.20
N GLY A 166 -5.37 -0.74 -1.97
CA GLY A 166 -5.53 0.34 -1.01
C GLY A 166 -6.19 1.57 -1.64
N ALA A 167 -7.52 1.65 -1.65
CA ALA A 167 -8.26 2.74 -2.28
C ALA A 167 -8.90 3.73 -1.29
N SER A 168 -8.87 3.44 0.03
CA SER A 168 -9.59 4.19 1.05
C SER A 168 -9.33 5.69 1.00
N ARG A 169 -10.39 6.47 0.77
CA ARG A 169 -10.44 7.95 0.76
C ARG A 169 -9.42 8.62 -0.16
N LYS A 170 -8.81 7.89 -1.11
CA LYS A 170 -7.81 8.46 -2.02
C LYS A 170 -8.42 9.53 -2.92
N ARG A 171 -7.60 10.53 -3.30
CA ARG A 171 -8.07 11.73 -4.03
C ARG A 171 -8.76 11.41 -5.35
N PHE A 172 -8.33 10.38 -6.07
CA PHE A 172 -8.96 10.01 -7.33
C PHE A 172 -10.43 9.56 -7.18
N ILE A 173 -10.83 9.00 -6.02
CA ILE A 173 -12.23 8.68 -5.72
C ILE A 173 -13.04 9.96 -5.54
N ALA A 174 -12.46 10.97 -4.87
CA ALA A 174 -13.11 12.25 -4.70
C ALA A 174 -13.44 12.91 -6.04
N GLY A 175 -12.54 12.85 -7.02
CA GLY A 175 -12.75 13.47 -8.33
C GLY A 175 -13.97 12.94 -9.10
N VAL A 176 -14.38 11.69 -8.91
CA VAL A 176 -15.63 11.20 -9.50
C VAL A 176 -16.85 11.77 -8.78
N LEU A 177 -16.76 11.96 -7.48
CA LEU A 177 -17.84 12.55 -6.69
C LEU A 177 -18.01 14.05 -6.96
N ASP A 178 -16.92 14.76 -7.35
CA ASP A 178 -16.98 16.17 -7.76
C ASP A 178 -17.66 16.35 -9.12
N ALA A 179 -17.55 15.36 -10.02
CA ALA A 179 -18.18 15.39 -11.33
C ALA A 179 -19.70 15.19 -11.27
N ASP A 180 -20.20 14.56 -10.20
CA ASP A 180 -21.63 14.36 -9.92
C ASP A 180 -22.21 15.56 -9.17
N LEU A 181 -22.26 16.70 -9.84
CA LEU A 181 -22.65 17.99 -9.29
C LEU A 181 -24.17 18.14 -9.12
N ASP A 182 -24.75 17.47 -8.17
CA ASP A 182 -26.11 17.73 -7.68
C ASP A 182 -26.18 18.77 -6.54
N GLY A 183 -25.11 19.51 -6.29
CA GLY A 183 -25.06 20.57 -5.30
C GLY A 183 -24.96 20.11 -3.84
N THR A 184 -24.66 18.84 -3.58
CA THR A 184 -24.57 18.29 -2.21
C THR A 184 -23.14 18.35 -1.62
N GLY A 185 -22.21 19.10 -2.25
CA GLY A 185 -20.90 19.42 -1.72
C GLY A 185 -20.99 20.27 -0.43
N LEU A 186 -19.95 20.26 0.40
CA LEU A 186 -19.82 21.22 1.48
C LEU A 186 -19.69 22.64 0.91
N ALA A 187 -20.08 23.65 1.70
CA ALA A 187 -20.09 25.06 1.27
C ALA A 187 -18.73 25.59 0.77
N ASP A 188 -17.64 24.89 1.12
CA ASP A 188 -16.25 25.16 0.69
C ASP A 188 -15.80 24.34 -0.54
N GLY A 189 -16.71 23.58 -1.16
CA GLY A 189 -16.39 22.70 -2.30
C GLY A 189 -15.66 21.41 -1.92
N THR A 190 -15.51 21.09 -0.62
CA THR A 190 -14.89 19.84 -0.19
C THR A 190 -15.91 18.69 -0.16
N ILE A 191 -15.45 17.49 -0.50
CA ILE A 191 -16.27 16.27 -0.40
C ILE A 191 -16.18 15.72 1.01
N SER A 192 -17.32 15.48 1.65
CA SER A 192 -17.38 14.93 2.99
C SER A 192 -16.71 13.56 3.08
N ASN A 193 -16.11 13.24 4.24
CA ASN A 193 -15.51 11.94 4.47
C ASN A 193 -16.52 10.79 4.30
N SER A 194 -17.78 11.01 4.69
CA SER A 194 -18.84 9.99 4.53
C SER A 194 -19.12 9.65 3.06
N ARG A 195 -19.09 10.62 2.15
CA ARG A 195 -19.24 10.36 0.71
C ARG A 195 -18.02 9.60 0.17
N ARG A 196 -16.81 9.95 0.60
CA ARG A 196 -15.58 9.22 0.23
C ARG A 196 -15.60 7.78 0.76
N ASP A 197 -16.13 7.56 1.96
CA ASP A 197 -16.28 6.22 2.55
C ASP A 197 -17.26 5.38 1.75
N LEU A 198 -18.42 5.95 1.38
CA LEU A 198 -19.39 5.25 0.55
C LEU A 198 -18.80 4.87 -0.82
N ALA A 199 -18.15 5.80 -1.50
CA ALA A 199 -17.53 5.52 -2.79
C ALA A 199 -16.39 4.49 -2.67
N THR A 200 -15.62 4.52 -1.57
CA THR A 200 -14.62 3.50 -1.28
C THR A 200 -15.27 2.13 -1.10
N ALA A 201 -16.38 2.05 -0.36
CA ALA A 201 -17.11 0.80 -0.15
C ALA A 201 -17.67 0.22 -1.46
N VAL A 202 -18.26 1.08 -2.31
CA VAL A 202 -18.75 0.67 -3.64
C VAL A 202 -17.61 0.12 -4.50
N LEU A 203 -16.49 0.85 -4.59
CA LEU A 203 -15.32 0.39 -5.34
C LEU A 203 -14.81 -0.95 -4.82
N THR A 204 -14.72 -1.10 -3.51
CA THR A 204 -14.29 -2.36 -2.87
C THR A 204 -15.22 -3.50 -3.24
N ALA A 205 -16.54 -3.29 -3.16
CA ALA A 205 -17.53 -4.31 -3.52
C ALA A 205 -17.41 -4.73 -5.01
N LEU A 206 -17.19 -3.78 -5.92
CA LEU A 206 -16.98 -4.07 -7.34
C LEU A 206 -15.69 -4.86 -7.57
N LEU A 207 -14.61 -4.54 -6.88
CA LEU A 207 -13.35 -5.26 -6.99
C LEU A 207 -13.44 -6.69 -6.44
N MET A 208 -14.19 -6.92 -5.37
CA MET A 208 -14.43 -8.26 -4.82
C MET A 208 -15.25 -9.16 -5.75
N GLN A 209 -16.00 -8.61 -6.70
CA GLN A 209 -16.76 -9.37 -7.69
C GLN A 209 -15.92 -9.79 -8.91
N ARG A 210 -14.72 -9.28 -9.06
CA ARG A 210 -13.79 -9.73 -10.11
C ARG A 210 -13.38 -11.19 -9.81
N LYS A 211 -13.58 -12.05 -10.78
CA LYS A 211 -13.22 -13.48 -10.72
C LYS A 211 -11.92 -13.72 -11.46
#